data_098797d1f245b610bff2a8d97aca71d4
#
_entry.id   098797d1f245b610bff2a8d97aca71d4
#
_cell.length_a   1.000
_cell.length_b   1.000
_cell.length_c   1.000
_cell.angle_alpha   90.00
_cell.angle_beta   90.00
_cell.angle_gamma   90.00
#
_symmetry.space_group_name_H-M   'P 1'
#
loop_
_entity.id
_entity.type
_entity.pdbx_description
1 polymer ?
#
loop_
_entity_poly.entity_id
_entity_poly.type
_entity_poly.pdbx_seq_one_letter_code
_entity_poly.pdbx_strand_id
1 'polypeptide(L)'
;MKVLIITVAGSSTRFSRSIGKECLKCIYYEEDFTQSLLYKTVYRDLSFDKYVIVGGYKFDELKRAVDLYLQSVKDKIVLINNEKYAEYGSGYSLYLGLQYVVDGEFDEVVFAEGDLWVDGESFAAVLNSPQDVITFNRDTIDALKSVVFYFDKDNYVHYLYDMAHNSLEIKEPFLSVYNSGQIWKFKHIQRVKDAFYSLGGDKWQGTNLVFIQKYFGEIKNGGFELVEMKKWFNCNTVSDFRKIGDI
;
A
#
# COMPACT_ATOMS: atom_id res chain seq x y z
N MET A 1 6.09 4.02 18.88
CA MET A 1 4.98 3.12 18.46
C MET A 1 5.08 2.82 16.97
N LYS A 2 4.66 1.62 16.54
CA LYS A 2 4.63 1.19 15.13
C LYS A 2 3.21 1.21 14.59
N VAL A 3 3.02 1.72 13.39
CA VAL A 3 1.72 1.76 12.73
C VAL A 3 1.78 1.12 11.34
N LEU A 4 0.73 0.35 11.02
CA LEU A 4 0.47 -0.13 9.66
C LEU A 4 -0.70 0.65 9.06
N ILE A 5 -0.46 1.37 7.99
CA ILE A 5 -1.50 2.02 7.18
C ILE A 5 -1.91 1.06 6.06
N ILE A 6 -3.21 0.81 5.92
CA ILE A 6 -3.78 -0.05 4.88
C ILE A 6 -4.86 0.75 4.15
N THR A 7 -4.69 0.98 2.84
CA THR A 7 -5.69 1.70 2.04
C THR A 7 -6.56 0.72 1.25
N VAL A 8 -7.87 0.73 1.53
CA VAL A 8 -8.88 -0.17 0.94
C VAL A 8 -10.10 0.60 0.39
N ALA A 9 -9.92 1.87 0.06
CA ALA A 9 -11.02 2.75 -0.33
C ALA A 9 -11.55 2.53 -1.76
N GLY A 10 -10.79 1.86 -2.62
CA GLY A 10 -11.09 1.68 -4.04
C GLY A 10 -12.40 0.94 -4.31
N SER A 11 -13.05 1.27 -5.45
CA SER A 11 -14.37 0.78 -5.85
C SER A 11 -14.46 -0.71 -6.18
N SER A 12 -13.35 -1.44 -6.20
CA SER A 12 -13.29 -2.89 -6.47
C SER A 12 -13.93 -3.31 -7.82
N THR A 13 -14.01 -2.41 -8.80
CA THR A 13 -14.80 -2.59 -10.03
C THR A 13 -14.39 -3.82 -10.85
N ARG A 14 -13.08 -4.05 -11.05
CA ARG A 14 -12.56 -5.21 -11.77
C ARG A 14 -12.90 -6.52 -11.03
N PHE A 15 -12.76 -6.50 -9.73
CA PHE A 15 -13.06 -7.64 -8.88
C PHE A 15 -14.56 -7.96 -8.89
N SER A 16 -15.41 -6.96 -8.64
CA SER A 16 -16.87 -7.08 -8.70
C SER A 16 -17.36 -7.64 -10.05
N ARG A 17 -16.79 -7.14 -11.15
CA ARG A 17 -17.09 -7.65 -12.49
C ARG A 17 -16.70 -9.13 -12.65
N SER A 18 -15.57 -9.56 -12.09
CA SER A 18 -15.10 -10.94 -12.22
C SER A 18 -15.94 -11.97 -11.46
N ILE A 19 -16.69 -11.53 -10.43
CA ILE A 19 -17.61 -12.39 -9.67
C ILE A 19 -19.09 -12.16 -10.02
N GLY A 20 -19.41 -11.19 -10.89
CA GLY A 20 -20.76 -10.88 -11.32
C GLY A 20 -21.64 -10.18 -10.27
N LYS A 21 -21.07 -9.65 -9.19
CA LYS A 21 -21.77 -8.89 -8.15
C LYS A 21 -20.90 -7.82 -7.51
N GLU A 22 -21.52 -6.77 -7.00
CA GLU A 22 -20.80 -5.74 -6.25
C GLU A 22 -20.26 -6.29 -4.93
N CYS A 23 -18.97 -6.07 -4.67
CA CYS A 23 -18.33 -6.43 -3.41
C CYS A 23 -17.15 -5.51 -3.10
N LEU A 24 -16.79 -5.46 -1.84
CA LEU A 24 -15.53 -4.86 -1.40
C LEU A 24 -14.45 -5.94 -1.35
N LYS A 25 -13.47 -5.88 -2.26
CA LYS A 25 -12.52 -6.98 -2.49
C LYS A 25 -11.67 -7.35 -1.27
N CYS A 26 -11.29 -6.36 -0.43
CA CYS A 26 -10.41 -6.62 0.72
C CYS A 26 -11.07 -7.50 1.80
N ILE A 27 -12.42 -7.54 1.84
CA ILE A 27 -13.19 -8.37 2.78
C ILE A 27 -13.87 -9.57 2.09
N TYR A 28 -13.57 -9.80 0.82
CA TYR A 28 -14.12 -10.95 0.09
C TYR A 28 -13.51 -12.26 0.61
N TYR A 29 -14.36 -13.30 0.71
CA TYR A 29 -13.99 -14.68 1.02
C TYR A 29 -14.98 -15.66 0.38
N GLU A 30 -14.58 -16.91 0.19
CA GLU A 30 -15.43 -17.96 -0.38
C GLU A 30 -15.95 -18.90 0.69
N GLU A 31 -15.13 -19.31 1.67
CA GLU A 31 -15.49 -20.23 2.73
C GLU A 31 -15.48 -19.55 4.11
N ASP A 32 -14.37 -18.87 4.44
CA ASP A 32 -14.11 -18.32 5.75
C ASP A 32 -13.42 -16.95 5.64
N PHE A 33 -13.73 -16.02 6.55
CA PHE A 33 -13.18 -14.66 6.53
C PHE A 33 -11.65 -14.61 6.65
N THR A 34 -11.03 -15.65 7.20
CA THR A 34 -9.56 -15.74 7.27
C THR A 34 -8.89 -15.77 5.88
N GLN A 35 -9.66 -16.09 4.83
CA GLN A 35 -9.21 -16.02 3.44
C GLN A 35 -9.09 -14.59 2.93
N SER A 36 -9.81 -13.63 3.54
CA SER A 36 -9.85 -12.25 3.06
C SER A 36 -8.49 -11.57 3.13
N LEU A 37 -8.22 -10.67 2.17
CA LEU A 37 -6.97 -9.90 2.13
C LEU A 37 -6.78 -9.09 3.41
N LEU A 38 -7.86 -8.47 3.91
CA LEU A 38 -7.81 -7.67 5.13
C LEU A 38 -7.39 -8.51 6.34
N TYR A 39 -8.00 -9.70 6.52
CA TYR A 39 -7.63 -10.60 7.60
C TYR A 39 -6.16 -11.02 7.48
N LYS A 40 -5.76 -11.51 6.31
CA LYS A 40 -4.37 -11.93 6.05
C LYS A 40 -3.36 -10.81 6.27
N THR A 41 -3.69 -9.55 5.95
CA THR A 41 -2.81 -8.41 6.15
C THR A 41 -2.70 -8.03 7.63
N VAL A 42 -3.81 -7.95 8.35
CA VAL A 42 -3.83 -7.57 9.77
C VAL A 42 -3.20 -8.65 10.65
N TYR A 43 -3.52 -9.92 10.43
CA TYR A 43 -3.01 -11.03 11.24
C TYR A 43 -1.63 -11.55 10.78
N ARG A 44 -1.05 -10.98 9.74
CA ARG A 44 0.31 -11.33 9.29
C ARG A 44 1.36 -11.01 10.33
N ASP A 45 1.21 -9.86 10.99
CA ASP A 45 2.07 -9.46 12.08
C ASP A 45 1.27 -8.66 13.13
N LEU A 46 1.28 -9.14 14.36
CA LEU A 46 0.53 -8.54 15.48
C LEU A 46 1.38 -7.58 16.31
N SER A 47 2.62 -7.30 15.90
CA SER A 47 3.54 -6.40 16.62
C SER A 47 3.22 -4.91 16.44
N PHE A 48 2.33 -4.55 15.52
CA PHE A 48 1.89 -3.16 15.38
C PHE A 48 1.07 -2.69 16.58
N ASP A 49 1.32 -1.45 16.98
CA ASP A 49 0.54 -0.77 18.02
C ASP A 49 -0.79 -0.28 17.48
N LYS A 50 -0.82 0.11 16.18
CA LYS A 50 -2.05 0.53 15.48
C LYS A 50 -2.09 0.03 14.03
N TYR A 51 -3.30 -0.29 13.58
CA TYR A 51 -3.67 -0.58 12.20
C TYR A 51 -4.61 0.52 11.74
N VAL A 52 -4.15 1.41 10.88
CA VAL A 52 -4.94 2.50 10.32
C VAL A 52 -5.50 2.03 8.98
N ILE A 53 -6.77 1.69 8.96
CA ILE A 53 -7.45 1.16 7.77
C ILE A 53 -8.29 2.28 7.16
N VAL A 54 -7.90 2.74 5.97
CA VAL A 54 -8.62 3.80 5.26
C VAL A 54 -9.52 3.17 4.21
N GLY A 55 -10.83 3.16 4.49
CA GLY A 55 -11.88 2.67 3.60
C GLY A 55 -12.54 3.82 2.81
N GLY A 56 -13.50 3.47 1.95
CA GLY A 56 -14.29 4.43 1.17
C GLY A 56 -15.50 3.70 0.57
N TYR A 57 -15.34 3.08 -0.60
CA TYR A 57 -16.40 2.26 -1.18
C TYR A 57 -16.89 1.20 -0.19
N LYS A 58 -18.21 1.14 0.03
CA LYS A 58 -18.85 0.21 0.98
C LYS A 58 -18.26 0.27 2.40
N PHE A 59 -17.96 1.46 2.90
CA PHE A 59 -17.34 1.65 4.21
C PHE A 59 -18.11 0.99 5.36
N ASP A 60 -19.44 0.98 5.32
CA ASP A 60 -20.26 0.31 6.34
C ASP A 60 -20.11 -1.21 6.33
N GLU A 61 -19.86 -1.83 5.16
CA GLU A 61 -19.55 -3.25 5.06
C GLU A 61 -18.18 -3.53 5.66
N LEU A 62 -17.18 -2.68 5.38
CA LEU A 62 -15.86 -2.75 5.99
C LEU A 62 -15.94 -2.68 7.51
N LYS A 63 -16.67 -1.69 8.05
CA LYS A 63 -16.86 -1.50 9.48
C LYS A 63 -17.48 -2.74 10.13
N ARG A 64 -18.55 -3.28 9.55
CA ARG A 64 -19.16 -4.52 10.05
C ARG A 64 -18.21 -5.70 10.03
N ALA A 65 -17.40 -5.84 8.97
CA ALA A 65 -16.43 -6.93 8.88
C ALA A 65 -15.35 -6.81 9.96
N VAL A 66 -14.83 -5.61 10.22
CA VAL A 66 -13.89 -5.35 11.32
C VAL A 66 -14.52 -5.69 12.66
N ASP A 67 -15.75 -5.24 12.90
CA ASP A 67 -16.48 -5.49 14.14
C ASP A 67 -16.78 -6.98 14.38
N LEU A 68 -16.97 -7.77 13.33
CA LEU A 68 -17.32 -9.20 13.45
C LEU A 68 -16.08 -10.10 13.49
N TYR A 69 -15.06 -9.81 12.70
CA TYR A 69 -13.98 -10.77 12.42
C TYR A 69 -12.61 -10.37 12.93
N LEU A 70 -12.38 -9.10 13.32
CA LEU A 70 -11.09 -8.63 13.81
C LEU A 70 -11.13 -8.27 15.31
N GLN A 71 -11.94 -8.98 16.08
CA GLN A 71 -12.22 -8.72 17.50
C GLN A 71 -10.96 -8.69 18.37
N SER A 72 -10.03 -9.64 18.15
CA SER A 72 -8.82 -9.78 18.99
C SER A 72 -7.82 -8.62 18.84
N VAL A 73 -7.96 -7.81 17.78
CA VAL A 73 -7.10 -6.64 17.52
C VAL A 73 -7.89 -5.34 17.41
N LYS A 74 -9.19 -5.39 17.75
CA LYS A 74 -10.11 -4.25 17.56
C LYS A 74 -9.62 -2.97 18.21
N ASP A 75 -9.06 -3.05 19.40
CA ASP A 75 -8.55 -1.90 20.16
C ASP A 75 -7.31 -1.24 19.50
N LYS A 76 -6.67 -1.97 18.59
CA LYS A 76 -5.56 -1.45 17.79
C LYS A 76 -6.02 -0.87 16.44
N ILE A 77 -7.26 -1.15 15.99
CA ILE A 77 -7.76 -0.73 14.69
C ILE A 77 -8.32 0.69 14.76
N VAL A 78 -7.90 1.52 13.81
CA VAL A 78 -8.43 2.85 13.53
C VAL A 78 -9.04 2.81 12.13
N LEU A 79 -10.37 2.97 12.04
CA LEU A 79 -11.07 3.05 10.76
C LEU A 79 -11.26 4.51 10.36
N ILE A 80 -10.84 4.86 9.16
CA ILE A 80 -10.99 6.20 8.58
C ILE A 80 -11.79 6.09 7.29
N ASN A 81 -12.86 6.90 7.17
CA ASN A 81 -13.66 6.96 5.97
C ASN A 81 -13.10 8.01 4.99
N ASN A 82 -12.70 7.56 3.81
CA ASN A 82 -12.41 8.45 2.69
C ASN A 82 -13.71 8.73 1.91
N GLU A 83 -14.39 9.82 2.23
CA GLU A 83 -15.63 10.23 1.54
C GLU A 83 -15.38 10.67 0.09
N LYS A 84 -14.11 10.95 -0.27
CA LYS A 84 -13.69 11.37 -1.60
C LYS A 84 -13.15 10.24 -2.48
N TYR A 85 -13.38 8.99 -2.09
CA TYR A 85 -12.83 7.80 -2.78
C TYR A 85 -13.21 7.70 -4.27
N ALA A 86 -14.34 8.27 -4.66
CA ALA A 86 -14.82 8.27 -6.04
C ALA A 86 -14.32 9.47 -6.87
N GLU A 87 -13.89 10.54 -6.18
CA GLU A 87 -13.45 11.80 -6.81
C GLU A 87 -11.91 11.85 -6.92
N TYR A 88 -11.21 11.32 -5.90
CA TYR A 88 -9.76 11.43 -5.76
C TYR A 88 -9.09 10.07 -5.89
N GLY A 89 -7.81 10.09 -6.28
CA GLY A 89 -6.99 8.89 -6.39
C GLY A 89 -6.51 8.35 -5.03
N SER A 90 -5.62 7.34 -5.09
CA SER A 90 -5.08 6.66 -3.90
C SER A 90 -4.29 7.58 -2.96
N GLY A 91 -3.80 8.73 -3.45
CA GLY A 91 -3.09 9.72 -2.66
C GLY A 91 -3.91 10.25 -1.50
N TYR A 92 -5.20 10.51 -1.71
CA TYR A 92 -6.05 11.03 -0.65
C TYR A 92 -6.32 10.00 0.45
N SER A 93 -6.40 8.72 0.11
CA SER A 93 -6.47 7.66 1.11
C SER A 93 -5.19 7.60 1.96
N LEU A 94 -4.02 7.71 1.32
CA LEU A 94 -2.76 7.77 2.05
C LEU A 94 -2.65 9.04 2.91
N TYR A 95 -3.10 10.20 2.39
CA TYR A 95 -3.18 11.44 3.14
C TYR A 95 -3.92 11.28 4.46
N LEU A 96 -5.13 10.70 4.44
CA LEU A 96 -5.94 10.49 5.63
C LEU A 96 -5.24 9.56 6.65
N GLY A 97 -4.59 8.50 6.17
CA GLY A 97 -3.80 7.61 7.02
C GLY A 97 -2.58 8.30 7.63
N LEU A 98 -1.86 9.08 6.84
CA LEU A 98 -0.69 9.83 7.31
C LEU A 98 -1.07 10.98 8.24
N GLN A 99 -2.21 11.63 8.04
CA GLN A 99 -2.69 12.66 8.95
C GLN A 99 -2.82 12.12 10.38
N TYR A 100 -3.39 10.92 10.55
CA TYR A 100 -3.44 10.25 11.85
C TYR A 100 -2.04 10.02 12.44
N VAL A 101 -1.05 9.71 11.60
CA VAL A 101 0.33 9.47 12.03
C VAL A 101 1.05 10.76 12.43
N VAL A 102 0.94 11.83 11.65
CA VAL A 102 1.65 13.09 11.92
C VAL A 102 1.10 13.82 13.13
N ASP A 103 -0.17 13.58 13.46
CA ASP A 103 -0.85 14.10 14.65
C ASP A 103 -0.56 13.24 15.91
N GLY A 104 0.01 12.04 15.74
CA GLY A 104 0.31 11.08 16.80
C GLY A 104 1.79 10.97 17.15
N GLU A 105 2.09 10.05 18.08
CA GLU A 105 3.45 9.73 18.54
C GLU A 105 3.87 8.35 17.98
N PHE A 106 4.28 8.31 16.73
CA PHE A 106 4.75 7.11 16.06
C PHE A 106 6.23 7.21 15.72
N ASP A 107 6.95 6.08 15.78
CA ASP A 107 8.37 5.98 15.48
C ASP A 107 8.63 5.29 14.15
N GLU A 108 7.65 4.51 13.68
CA GLU A 108 7.76 3.69 12.48
C GLU A 108 6.40 3.56 11.80
N VAL A 109 6.38 3.76 10.52
CA VAL A 109 5.19 3.63 9.68
C VAL A 109 5.46 2.60 8.59
N VAL A 110 4.56 1.62 8.45
CA VAL A 110 4.51 0.76 7.27
C VAL A 110 3.24 1.11 6.51
N PHE A 111 3.37 1.31 5.22
CA PHE A 111 2.24 1.51 4.31
C PHE A 111 2.12 0.35 3.35
N ALA A 112 0.94 -0.24 3.25
CA ALA A 112 0.62 -1.30 2.30
C ALA A 112 -0.69 -0.97 1.58
N GLU A 113 -0.72 -1.19 0.26
CA GLU A 113 -1.98 -1.17 -0.48
C GLU A 113 -2.82 -2.41 -0.12
N GLY A 114 -4.11 -2.21 0.11
CA GLY A 114 -4.98 -3.24 0.69
C GLY A 114 -5.49 -4.29 -0.30
N ASP A 115 -4.99 -4.27 -1.52
CA ASP A 115 -5.25 -5.29 -2.54
C ASP A 115 -4.07 -6.24 -2.77
N LEU A 116 -3.08 -6.17 -1.91
CA LEU A 116 -1.88 -6.98 -1.98
C LEU A 116 -1.97 -8.20 -1.07
N TRP A 117 -1.40 -9.28 -1.54
CA TRP A 117 -0.97 -10.40 -0.72
C TRP A 117 0.54 -10.59 -0.87
N VAL A 118 1.23 -10.81 0.22
CA VAL A 118 2.67 -11.07 0.27
C VAL A 118 2.94 -12.19 1.28
N ASP A 119 3.96 -12.99 1.06
CA ASP A 119 4.36 -14.04 2.00
C ASP A 119 4.93 -13.48 3.31
N GLY A 120 4.87 -14.30 4.38
CA GLY A 120 5.29 -13.88 5.71
C GLY A 120 6.78 -13.59 5.82
N GLU A 121 7.64 -14.30 5.07
CA GLU A 121 9.10 -14.10 5.08
C GLU A 121 9.46 -12.73 4.48
N SER A 122 8.88 -12.40 3.32
CA SER A 122 9.09 -11.12 2.66
C SER A 122 8.58 -9.96 3.54
N PHE A 123 7.41 -10.11 4.16
CA PHE A 123 6.88 -9.07 5.04
C PHE A 123 7.73 -8.90 6.32
N ALA A 124 8.19 -10.01 6.90
CA ALA A 124 9.10 -9.96 8.06
C ALA A 124 10.42 -9.29 7.71
N ALA A 125 10.95 -9.46 6.48
CA ALA A 125 12.14 -8.75 6.04
C ALA A 125 11.94 -7.23 6.03
N VAL A 126 10.76 -6.74 5.59
CA VAL A 126 10.41 -5.30 5.69
C VAL A 126 10.43 -4.84 7.15
N LEU A 127 9.79 -5.59 8.05
CA LEU A 127 9.68 -5.18 9.45
C LEU A 127 11.03 -5.19 10.17
N ASN A 128 11.87 -6.18 9.89
CA ASN A 128 13.17 -6.35 10.55
C ASN A 128 14.26 -5.41 10.01
N SER A 129 14.05 -4.77 8.87
CA SER A 129 14.99 -3.76 8.36
C SER A 129 15.18 -2.64 9.39
N PRO A 130 16.43 -2.25 9.71
CA PRO A 130 16.69 -1.09 10.57
C PRO A 130 16.51 0.25 9.84
N GLN A 131 16.29 0.22 8.52
CA GLN A 131 16.22 1.39 7.65
C GLN A 131 14.79 1.64 7.12
N ASP A 132 14.63 2.73 6.39
CA ASP A 132 13.52 2.91 5.44
C ASP A 132 13.55 1.78 4.41
N VAL A 133 12.39 1.36 3.89
CA VAL A 133 12.32 0.26 2.92
C VAL A 133 11.49 0.66 1.71
N ILE A 134 12.02 0.36 0.55
CA ILE A 134 11.26 0.22 -0.71
C ILE A 134 11.20 -1.26 -1.06
N THR A 135 10.01 -1.77 -1.38
CA THR A 135 9.85 -3.15 -1.81
C THR A 135 9.79 -3.27 -3.33
N PHE A 136 10.27 -4.39 -3.87
CA PHE A 136 10.18 -4.73 -5.28
C PHE A 136 9.87 -6.22 -5.46
N ASN A 137 9.41 -6.60 -6.65
CA ASN A 137 9.23 -7.99 -7.04
C ASN A 137 9.89 -8.24 -8.41
N ARG A 138 10.03 -9.51 -8.81
CA ARG A 138 10.64 -9.90 -10.08
C ARG A 138 9.63 -10.25 -11.17
N ASP A 139 8.37 -9.90 -10.99
CA ASP A 139 7.37 -10.09 -12.02
C ASP A 139 7.69 -9.22 -13.24
N THR A 140 7.20 -9.65 -14.39
CA THR A 140 7.32 -8.89 -15.64
C THR A 140 6.72 -7.50 -15.47
N ILE A 141 7.48 -6.48 -15.85
CA ILE A 141 6.99 -5.10 -15.89
C ILE A 141 6.01 -4.97 -17.05
N ASP A 142 4.77 -4.67 -16.73
CA ASP A 142 3.66 -4.49 -17.67
C ASP A 142 3.08 -3.08 -17.49
N ALA A 143 3.09 -2.29 -18.55
CA ALA A 143 2.64 -0.90 -18.52
C ALA A 143 1.17 -0.71 -18.09
N LEU A 144 0.34 -1.77 -18.18
CA LEU A 144 -1.06 -1.73 -17.76
C LEU A 144 -1.28 -2.02 -16.27
N LYS A 145 -0.27 -2.60 -15.59
CA LYS A 145 -0.45 -3.18 -14.25
C LYS A 145 0.62 -2.80 -13.26
N SER A 146 1.86 -2.58 -13.74
CA SER A 146 3.01 -2.40 -12.84
C SER A 146 3.08 -0.99 -12.30
N VAL A 147 3.38 -0.90 -11.01
CA VAL A 147 3.93 0.31 -10.41
C VAL A 147 5.45 0.20 -10.52
N VAL A 148 6.06 1.11 -11.28
CA VAL A 148 7.47 1.03 -11.65
C VAL A 148 8.26 2.14 -11.00
N PHE A 149 9.46 1.82 -10.53
CA PHE A 149 10.46 2.80 -10.17
C PHE A 149 11.82 2.45 -10.79
N TYR A 150 12.67 3.45 -10.93
CA TYR A 150 14.02 3.28 -11.44
C TYR A 150 15.01 4.11 -10.63
N PHE A 151 16.28 3.79 -10.76
CA PHE A 151 17.38 4.63 -10.27
C PHE A 151 17.99 5.39 -11.44
N ASP A 152 18.09 6.71 -11.30
CA ASP A 152 18.80 7.54 -12.27
C ASP A 152 20.32 7.31 -12.23
N LYS A 153 21.08 8.00 -13.09
CA LYS A 153 22.54 7.91 -13.16
C LYS A 153 23.27 8.32 -11.87
N ASP A 154 22.61 9.10 -11.01
CA ASP A 154 23.15 9.61 -9.75
C ASP A 154 22.68 8.79 -8.52
N ASN A 155 21.99 7.65 -8.79
CA ASN A 155 21.45 6.72 -7.80
C ASN A 155 20.27 7.27 -6.96
N TYR A 156 19.49 8.21 -7.48
CA TYR A 156 18.23 8.62 -6.88
C TYR A 156 17.07 7.80 -7.42
N VAL A 157 16.07 7.52 -6.58
CA VAL A 157 14.89 6.77 -6.98
C VAL A 157 13.84 7.68 -7.59
N HIS A 158 13.24 7.21 -8.69
CA HIS A 158 12.15 7.86 -9.38
C HIS A 158 11.01 6.86 -9.64
N TYR A 159 9.80 7.21 -9.17
CA TYR A 159 8.59 6.45 -9.48
C TYR A 159 7.93 6.98 -10.77
N LEU A 160 7.50 6.07 -11.62
CA LEU A 160 6.76 6.41 -12.84
C LEU A 160 5.26 6.48 -12.52
N TYR A 161 4.72 7.68 -12.37
CA TYR A 161 3.29 7.88 -12.05
C TYR A 161 2.63 9.02 -12.83
N ASP A 162 3.40 9.89 -13.45
CA ASP A 162 2.90 11.05 -14.21
C ASP A 162 2.86 10.74 -15.71
N MET A 163 2.21 9.61 -16.04
CA MET A 163 2.18 9.07 -17.39
C MET A 163 0.77 8.62 -17.76
N ALA A 164 0.50 8.56 -19.06
CA ALA A 164 -0.73 7.96 -19.56
C ALA A 164 -0.79 6.48 -19.18
N HIS A 165 -1.98 5.97 -18.84
CA HIS A 165 -2.21 4.54 -18.70
C HIS A 165 -1.68 3.82 -19.95
N ASN A 166 -1.07 2.67 -19.79
CA ASN A 166 -0.45 1.85 -20.82
C ASN A 166 0.86 2.38 -21.45
N SER A 167 1.52 3.32 -20.80
CA SER A 167 2.81 3.84 -21.21
C SER A 167 3.81 3.77 -20.06
N LEU A 168 5.02 3.29 -20.33
CA LEU A 168 6.17 3.36 -19.42
C LEU A 168 7.31 3.98 -20.22
N GLU A 169 7.68 5.20 -19.87
CA GLU A 169 8.75 5.93 -20.56
C GLU A 169 9.71 6.53 -19.55
N ILE A 170 11.00 6.19 -19.66
CA ILE A 170 12.07 6.83 -18.89
C ILE A 170 12.82 7.73 -19.85
N LYS A 171 12.79 9.04 -19.61
CA LYS A 171 13.33 10.07 -20.52
C LYS A 171 14.79 10.46 -20.24
N GLU A 172 15.41 9.81 -19.28
CA GLU A 172 16.78 10.11 -18.87
C GLU A 172 17.61 8.81 -18.74
N PRO A 173 18.95 8.90 -18.73
CA PRO A 173 19.80 7.75 -18.42
C PRO A 173 19.52 7.21 -17.03
N PHE A 174 19.36 5.90 -16.94
CA PHE A 174 19.06 5.19 -15.69
C PHE A 174 19.98 3.98 -15.50
N LEU A 175 20.12 3.53 -14.25
CA LEU A 175 20.93 2.39 -13.85
C LEU A 175 20.13 1.08 -13.79
N SER A 176 18.93 1.12 -13.27
CA SER A 176 18.09 -0.06 -13.08
C SER A 176 16.63 0.31 -12.97
N VAL A 177 15.74 -0.65 -13.30
CA VAL A 177 14.28 -0.52 -13.26
C VAL A 177 13.70 -1.67 -12.45
N TYR A 178 12.69 -1.39 -11.64
CA TYR A 178 12.06 -2.35 -10.75
C TYR A 178 10.53 -2.28 -10.82
N ASN A 179 9.89 -3.44 -10.67
CA ASN A 179 8.47 -3.54 -10.40
C ASN A 179 8.27 -3.40 -8.88
N SER A 180 7.54 -2.39 -8.43
CA SER A 180 7.32 -2.11 -7.01
C SER A 180 6.51 -3.21 -6.34
N GLY A 181 6.92 -3.60 -5.12
CA GLY A 181 6.13 -4.47 -4.24
C GLY A 181 4.99 -3.73 -3.53
N GLN A 182 4.89 -2.41 -3.69
CA GLN A 182 3.81 -1.56 -3.16
C GLN A 182 3.61 -1.67 -1.65
N ILE A 183 4.69 -1.93 -0.95
CA ILE A 183 4.80 -1.85 0.52
C ILE A 183 6.03 -1.00 0.81
N TRP A 184 5.87 -0.02 1.69
CA TRP A 184 6.93 0.90 2.08
C TRP A 184 7.02 1.00 3.59
N LYS A 185 8.24 1.17 4.09
CA LYS A 185 8.51 1.42 5.51
C LYS A 185 9.22 2.75 5.67
N PHE A 186 8.75 3.55 6.61
CA PHE A 186 9.26 4.86 6.94
C PHE A 186 9.74 4.86 8.40
N LYS A 187 11.05 4.95 8.60
CA LYS A 187 11.68 4.98 9.94
C LYS A 187 11.92 6.39 10.44
N HIS A 188 12.04 7.35 9.54
CA HIS A 188 12.36 8.73 9.90
C HIS A 188 11.10 9.56 9.96
N ILE A 189 10.41 9.53 11.10
CA ILE A 189 9.11 10.20 11.27
C ILE A 189 9.15 11.70 10.98
N GLN A 190 10.25 12.39 11.28
CA GLN A 190 10.37 13.79 10.94
C GLN A 190 10.33 14.01 9.42
N ARG A 191 10.99 13.15 8.64
CA ARG A 191 10.91 13.18 7.17
C ARG A 191 9.49 12.88 6.66
N VAL A 192 8.76 11.99 7.34
CA VAL A 192 7.32 11.77 7.03
C VAL A 192 6.55 13.07 7.19
N LYS A 193 6.74 13.78 8.33
CA LYS A 193 6.08 15.07 8.61
C LYS A 193 6.48 16.12 7.58
N ASP A 194 7.77 16.26 7.27
CA ASP A 194 8.28 17.23 6.30
C ASP A 194 7.71 16.96 4.89
N ALA A 195 7.72 15.71 4.45
CA ALA A 195 7.13 15.32 3.17
C ALA A 195 5.61 15.57 3.15
N PHE A 196 4.90 15.21 4.22
CA PHE A 196 3.46 15.40 4.36
C PHE A 196 3.06 16.88 4.24
N TYR A 197 3.69 17.76 5.03
CA TYR A 197 3.36 19.19 5.04
C TYR A 197 3.87 19.95 3.81
N SER A 198 4.88 19.42 3.10
CA SER A 198 5.38 20.05 1.87
C SER A 198 4.48 19.84 0.67
N LEU A 199 3.57 18.85 0.71
CA LEU A 199 2.64 18.56 -0.38
C LEU A 199 1.39 19.43 -0.26
N GLY A 200 1.11 20.23 -1.30
CA GLY A 200 -0.13 21.00 -1.40
C GLY A 200 -1.36 20.08 -1.60
N GLY A 201 -2.56 20.62 -1.23
CA GLY A 201 -3.81 19.85 -1.26
C GLY A 201 -4.12 19.16 -2.58
N ASP A 202 -3.85 19.79 -3.71
CA ASP A 202 -4.13 19.22 -5.04
C ASP A 202 -3.28 17.99 -5.36
N LYS A 203 -2.06 17.90 -4.83
CA LYS A 203 -1.17 16.75 -5.05
C LYS A 203 -1.70 15.47 -4.39
N TRP A 204 -2.45 15.60 -3.30
CA TRP A 204 -3.09 14.47 -2.63
C TRP A 204 -4.29 13.90 -3.38
N GLN A 205 -4.83 14.61 -4.37
CA GLN A 205 -5.96 14.15 -5.18
C GLN A 205 -5.56 13.08 -6.22
N GLY A 206 -4.27 12.97 -6.53
CA GLY A 206 -3.70 12.01 -7.46
C GLY A 206 -3.35 10.67 -6.83
N THR A 207 -2.23 10.12 -7.23
CA THR A 207 -1.69 8.84 -6.74
C THR A 207 -0.92 9.00 -5.43
N ASN A 208 -0.90 7.95 -4.61
CA ASN A 208 -0.06 7.86 -3.40
C ASN A 208 1.44 7.94 -3.70
N LEU A 209 1.85 7.62 -4.93
CA LEU A 209 3.24 7.66 -5.36
C LEU A 209 3.85 9.08 -5.30
N VAL A 210 3.03 10.12 -5.30
CA VAL A 210 3.50 11.50 -5.11
C VAL A 210 4.16 11.67 -3.74
N PHE A 211 3.54 11.11 -2.68
CA PHE A 211 4.15 11.11 -1.35
C PHE A 211 5.37 10.21 -1.28
N ILE A 212 5.29 9.01 -1.85
CA ILE A 212 6.40 8.06 -1.88
C ILE A 212 7.63 8.68 -2.56
N GLN A 213 7.43 9.31 -3.72
CA GLN A 213 8.48 10.04 -4.43
C GLN A 213 9.03 11.21 -3.60
N LYS A 214 8.16 11.97 -2.93
CA LYS A 214 8.60 13.10 -2.08
C LYS A 214 9.45 12.62 -0.90
N TYR A 215 9.11 11.47 -0.32
CA TYR A 215 9.86 10.91 0.81
C TYR A 215 11.22 10.31 0.38
N PHE A 216 11.24 9.51 -0.67
CA PHE A 216 12.43 8.75 -1.08
C PHE A 216 13.28 9.42 -2.15
N GLY A 217 12.71 10.31 -2.98
CA GLY A 217 13.37 10.80 -4.18
C GLY A 217 14.62 11.66 -3.95
N GLU A 218 14.83 12.14 -2.74
CA GLU A 218 16.04 12.89 -2.36
C GLU A 218 17.08 12.00 -1.61
N ILE A 219 16.80 10.69 -1.48
CA ILE A 219 17.66 9.73 -0.80
C ILE A 219 18.34 8.87 -1.86
N LYS A 220 19.67 8.83 -1.84
CA LYS A 220 20.41 7.92 -2.71
C LYS A 220 20.21 6.46 -2.32
N ASN A 221 20.31 5.58 -3.31
CA ASN A 221 20.40 4.14 -3.09
C ASN A 221 21.53 3.81 -2.07
N GLY A 222 21.20 3.00 -1.07
CA GLY A 222 22.04 2.76 0.11
C GLY A 222 21.64 3.57 1.34
N GLY A 223 20.81 4.62 1.20
CA GLY A 223 20.18 5.33 2.31
C GLY A 223 18.84 4.75 2.74
N PHE A 224 18.39 3.68 2.08
CA PHE A 224 17.24 2.82 2.40
C PHE A 224 17.53 1.39 1.91
N GLU A 225 16.75 0.43 2.38
CA GLU A 225 16.88 -0.96 1.96
C GLU A 225 15.87 -1.30 0.85
N LEU A 226 16.35 -2.06 -0.16
CA LEU A 226 15.51 -2.68 -1.18
C LEU A 226 15.18 -4.10 -0.74
N VAL A 227 13.91 -4.37 -0.44
CA VAL A 227 13.44 -5.69 0.00
C VAL A 227 12.65 -6.37 -1.12
N GLU A 228 13.11 -7.56 -1.52
CA GLU A 228 12.42 -8.37 -2.53
C GLU A 228 11.19 -9.06 -1.93
N MET A 229 10.04 -8.90 -2.59
CA MET A 229 8.83 -9.67 -2.31
C MET A 229 8.91 -10.99 -3.09
N LYS A 230 9.27 -12.08 -2.43
CA LYS A 230 9.47 -13.40 -3.05
C LYS A 230 8.18 -13.99 -3.61
N LYS A 231 7.10 -13.89 -2.84
CA LYS A 231 5.74 -14.21 -3.27
C LYS A 231 4.86 -12.99 -3.03
N TRP A 232 4.38 -12.43 -4.13
CA TRP A 232 3.63 -11.18 -4.14
C TRP A 232 2.50 -11.28 -5.17
N PHE A 233 1.30 -10.84 -4.81
CA PHE A 233 0.15 -10.84 -5.69
C PHE A 233 -0.67 -9.57 -5.51
N ASN A 234 -0.95 -8.89 -6.62
CA ASN A 234 -1.95 -7.83 -6.67
C ASN A 234 -3.29 -8.45 -7.05
N CYS A 235 -4.23 -8.49 -6.11
CA CYS A 235 -5.52 -9.12 -6.24
C CYS A 235 -6.53 -8.19 -6.93
N ASN A 236 -6.68 -8.31 -8.23
CA ASN A 236 -7.60 -7.48 -9.03
C ASN A 236 -8.85 -8.23 -9.52
N THR A 237 -8.81 -9.56 -9.50
CA THR A 237 -9.90 -10.46 -9.94
C THR A 237 -10.08 -11.59 -8.95
N VAL A 238 -11.20 -12.31 -9.05
CA VAL A 238 -11.42 -13.55 -8.26
C VAL A 238 -10.42 -14.63 -8.62
N SER A 239 -9.92 -14.66 -9.85
CA SER A 239 -8.86 -15.60 -10.25
C SER A 239 -7.55 -15.31 -9.50
N ASP A 240 -7.23 -14.03 -9.28
CA ASP A 240 -6.05 -13.66 -8.48
C ASP A 240 -6.25 -14.04 -7.01
N PHE A 241 -7.46 -13.85 -6.48
CA PHE A 241 -7.81 -14.23 -5.11
C PHE A 241 -7.64 -15.74 -4.87
N ARG A 242 -8.11 -16.57 -5.79
CA ARG A 242 -8.01 -18.03 -5.67
C ARG A 242 -6.57 -18.54 -5.68
N LYS A 243 -5.69 -17.91 -6.46
CA LYS A 243 -4.25 -18.22 -6.44
C LYS A 243 -3.61 -18.02 -5.06
N ILE A 244 -4.14 -17.10 -4.24
CA ILE A 244 -3.66 -16.86 -2.87
C ILE A 244 -4.05 -18.03 -1.94
N GLY A 245 -5.15 -18.73 -2.22
CA GLY A 245 -5.62 -19.88 -1.46
C GLY A 245 -4.77 -21.15 -1.67
N ASP A 246 -4.08 -21.25 -2.81
CA ASP A 246 -3.27 -22.40 -3.22
C ASP A 246 -1.82 -22.34 -2.70
N ILE A 247 -1.43 -21.31 -1.91
CA ILE A 247 -0.09 -21.03 -1.41
C ILE A 247 -0.02 -21.18 0.11
#